data_cecf7fc5fd39e066f881c3e777c25e78
#
_entry.id   cecf7fc5fd39e066f881c3e777c25e78
#
_cell.length_a   1.000
_cell.length_b   1.000
_cell.length_c   1.000
_cell.angle_alpha   90.00
_cell.angle_beta   90.00
_cell.angle_gamma   90.00
#
_symmetry.space_group_name_H-M   'P 1'
#
loop_
_entity.id
_entity.type
_entity.pdbx_description
1 polymer ?
#
loop_
_entity_poly.entity_id
_entity_poly.type
_entity_poly.pdbx_seq_one_letter_code
_entity_poly.pdbx_strand_id
1 'polypeptide(L)'
;MMNHPARPAAQLAQLTSLAQPALPAQLARSGGRAILADALQESRARTLALLNVYVASLGEELIVPDSPQLNPPRWEVGHVAWFQDYWIARNRQRERGIAAEPAHDRPSGRLAQADSWFNSSLVPHQNRWDLPLPDFAAPRDYLAASLAETLALLAVTPETDDDLYFYRLALFHEDMHTEAAVYMAQALNIPLPAALLAPARALPENRALQLPAQDWQLGYSGNGFAFDNELGAHPVAVAAGEIDSCVLSWARYLPFLDATGTAPPRYLRRSNDGNGNETGNETGNDVTDGAGWQCLVGGHWQPLNIAAPAIHLSWFEADAWCRWAGRRLPTEAEWEAAALTLPDFQWGEVWEWTASRFHPYPDFSAHPYRDYSAPWFGERYVLRGASRATSPRMAHPRYRNYFTPERNDIHGGFRSCAR
;
A
#
# COMPACT_ATOMS: atom_id res chain seq x y z
N MET A 1 25.66 24.82 24.09
CA MET A 1 24.40 24.22 24.60
C MET A 1 23.30 24.74 23.70
N MET A 2 22.91 23.97 22.68
CA MET A 2 21.78 24.31 21.80
C MET A 2 20.50 23.72 22.41
N ASN A 3 19.58 24.60 22.79
CA ASN A 3 18.25 24.22 23.26
C ASN A 3 17.48 23.55 22.11
N HIS A 4 17.22 22.26 22.22
CA HIS A 4 16.21 21.62 21.42
C HIS A 4 14.82 22.17 21.82
N PRO A 5 13.99 22.67 20.89
CA PRO A 5 12.63 23.06 21.22
C PRO A 5 11.84 21.79 21.60
N ALA A 6 11.15 21.89 22.76
CA ALA A 6 10.24 20.83 23.21
C ALA A 6 9.19 20.55 22.13
N ARG A 7 9.02 19.29 21.73
CA ARG A 7 7.96 18.87 20.79
C ARG A 7 6.61 19.31 21.34
N PRO A 8 5.75 19.96 20.55
CA PRO A 8 4.44 20.39 21.03
C PRO A 8 3.61 19.16 21.47
N ALA A 9 2.92 19.30 22.61
CA ALA A 9 2.11 18.23 23.22
C ALA A 9 1.05 17.62 22.29
N ALA A 10 0.58 18.38 21.31
CA ALA A 10 -0.34 17.93 20.26
C ALA A 10 0.29 16.86 19.33
N GLN A 11 1.59 16.92 19.06
CA GLN A 11 2.31 15.94 18.24
C GLN A 11 2.49 14.60 18.97
N LEU A 12 2.69 14.63 20.29
CA LEU A 12 2.72 13.43 21.13
C LEU A 12 1.33 12.77 21.25
N ALA A 13 0.26 13.55 21.35
CA ALA A 13 -1.11 13.03 21.42
C ALA A 13 -1.53 12.35 20.10
N GLN A 14 -1.11 12.86 18.94
CA GLN A 14 -1.35 12.22 17.65
C GLN A 14 -0.60 10.89 17.49
N LEU A 15 0.66 10.81 17.99
CA LEU A 15 1.44 9.56 17.93
C LEU A 15 0.92 8.49 18.90
N THR A 16 0.32 8.87 20.03
CA THR A 16 -0.33 7.94 20.96
C THR A 16 -1.65 7.38 20.42
N SER A 17 -2.39 8.14 19.60
CA SER A 17 -3.59 7.68 18.92
C SER A 17 -3.31 6.58 17.88
N LEU A 18 -2.12 6.57 17.28
CA LEU A 18 -1.69 5.53 16.32
C LEU A 18 -1.31 4.19 16.98
N ALA A 19 -1.23 4.14 18.30
CA ALA A 19 -0.89 2.94 19.07
C ALA A 19 -2.12 2.08 19.47
N GLN A 20 -3.32 2.44 19.03
CA GLN A 20 -4.52 1.61 19.26
C GLN A 20 -4.46 0.30 18.46
N PRO A 21 -5.06 -0.80 18.99
CA PRO A 21 -5.12 -2.04 18.24
C PRO A 21 -5.82 -1.82 16.91
N ALA A 22 -5.14 -2.20 15.84
CA ALA A 22 -5.61 -1.98 14.48
C ALA A 22 -6.95 -2.68 14.21
N LEU A 23 -7.84 -2.00 13.52
CA LEU A 23 -9.14 -2.54 13.11
C LEU A 23 -8.93 -3.70 12.13
N PRO A 24 -9.42 -4.92 12.42
CA PRO A 24 -9.32 -6.06 11.51
C PRO A 24 -9.99 -5.79 10.16
N ALA A 25 -9.42 -6.33 9.09
CA ALA A 25 -9.89 -6.11 7.72
C ALA A 25 -11.37 -6.49 7.52
N GLN A 26 -11.82 -7.62 8.07
CA GLN A 26 -13.22 -8.03 7.96
C GLN A 26 -14.16 -7.03 8.66
N LEU A 27 -13.75 -6.54 9.83
CA LEU A 27 -14.58 -5.59 10.59
C LEU A 27 -14.63 -4.21 9.87
N ALA A 28 -13.57 -3.80 9.20
CA ALA A 28 -13.59 -2.59 8.38
C ALA A 28 -14.52 -2.72 7.17
N ARG A 29 -14.65 -3.92 6.62
CA ARG A 29 -15.52 -4.21 5.46
C ARG A 29 -17.01 -4.32 5.82
N SER A 30 -17.34 -4.75 7.03
CA SER A 30 -18.72 -5.05 7.44
C SER A 30 -19.21 -4.27 8.66
N GLY A 31 -18.35 -3.51 9.33
CA GLY A 31 -18.69 -2.73 10.52
C GLY A 31 -19.67 -1.60 10.24
N GLY A 32 -20.46 -1.26 11.26
CA GLY A 32 -21.44 -0.18 11.24
C GLY A 32 -20.82 1.21 11.45
N ARG A 33 -21.66 2.22 11.61
CA ARG A 33 -21.30 3.66 11.67
C ARG A 33 -20.23 4.00 12.71
N ALA A 34 -20.34 3.47 13.91
CA ALA A 34 -19.38 3.77 14.99
C ALA A 34 -17.96 3.32 14.61
N ILE A 35 -17.83 2.07 14.12
CA ILE A 35 -16.55 1.50 13.67
C ILE A 35 -15.98 2.32 12.50
N LEU A 36 -16.82 2.70 11.54
CA LEU A 36 -16.38 3.50 10.40
C LEU A 36 -15.97 4.92 10.80
N ALA A 37 -16.67 5.55 11.75
CA ALA A 37 -16.31 6.87 12.24
C ALA A 37 -14.93 6.87 12.91
N ASP A 38 -14.65 5.89 13.76
CA ASP A 38 -13.35 5.73 14.41
C ASP A 38 -12.25 5.45 13.36
N ALA A 39 -12.52 4.57 12.41
CA ALA A 39 -11.56 4.22 11.36
C ALA A 39 -11.23 5.39 10.42
N LEU A 40 -12.21 6.21 10.04
CA LEU A 40 -12.02 7.41 9.23
C LEU A 40 -11.17 8.45 9.96
N GLN A 41 -11.42 8.64 11.28
CA GLN A 41 -10.62 9.55 12.10
C GLN A 41 -9.17 9.05 12.25
N GLU A 42 -8.98 7.75 12.46
CA GLU A 42 -7.65 7.13 12.54
C GLU A 42 -6.88 7.25 11.22
N SER A 43 -7.53 6.96 10.07
CA SER A 43 -6.91 7.11 8.75
C SER A 43 -6.48 8.55 8.50
N ARG A 44 -7.35 9.54 8.79
CA ARG A 44 -7.02 10.95 8.70
C ARG A 44 -5.88 11.37 9.64
N ALA A 45 -5.85 10.86 10.86
CA ALA A 45 -4.76 11.13 11.80
C ALA A 45 -3.41 10.62 11.24
N ARG A 46 -3.41 9.44 10.58
CA ARG A 46 -2.24 8.89 9.90
C ARG A 46 -1.82 9.75 8.71
N THR A 47 -2.76 10.17 7.85
CA THR A 47 -2.53 11.11 6.74
C THR A 47 -1.83 12.37 7.23
N LEU A 48 -2.35 13.00 8.30
CA LEU A 48 -1.79 14.22 8.86
C LEU A 48 -0.41 13.99 9.52
N ALA A 49 -0.19 12.84 10.15
CA ALA A 49 1.10 12.50 10.72
C ALA A 49 2.18 12.33 9.64
N LEU A 50 1.87 11.65 8.53
CA LEU A 50 2.74 11.55 7.36
C LEU A 50 3.01 12.93 6.75
N LEU A 51 1.96 13.72 6.53
CA LEU A 51 2.08 15.07 5.99
C LEU A 51 3.01 15.95 6.84
N ASN A 52 2.93 15.89 8.17
CA ASN A 52 3.83 16.63 9.06
C ASN A 52 5.30 16.22 8.87
N VAL A 53 5.58 14.94 8.60
CA VAL A 53 6.96 14.48 8.30
C VAL A 53 7.43 15.04 6.95
N TYR A 54 6.57 15.06 5.95
CA TYR A 54 6.88 15.66 4.65
C TYR A 54 7.15 17.16 4.75
N VAL A 55 6.31 17.89 5.47
CA VAL A 55 6.52 19.34 5.71
C VAL A 55 7.83 19.59 6.46
N ALA A 56 8.13 18.77 7.47
CA ALA A 56 9.39 18.91 8.21
C ALA A 56 10.63 18.65 7.33
N SER A 57 10.51 17.82 6.29
CA SER A 57 11.61 17.44 5.40
C SER A 57 11.73 18.33 4.15
N LEU A 58 10.60 18.77 3.58
CA LEU A 58 10.54 19.47 2.29
C LEU A 58 10.13 20.96 2.43
N GLY A 59 9.67 21.38 3.61
CA GLY A 59 9.02 22.68 3.78
C GLY A 59 7.53 22.67 3.37
N GLU A 60 6.83 23.78 3.60
CA GLU A 60 5.38 23.91 3.36
C GLU A 60 5.01 23.85 1.87
N GLU A 61 5.92 24.21 0.97
CA GLU A 61 5.68 24.15 -0.47
C GLU A 61 5.60 22.70 -1.01
N LEU A 62 6.15 21.72 -0.28
CA LEU A 62 6.11 20.29 -0.63
C LEU A 62 6.59 20.00 -2.06
N ILE A 63 7.60 20.74 -2.53
CA ILE A 63 8.14 20.61 -3.88
C ILE A 63 8.92 19.30 -3.99
N VAL A 64 8.60 18.52 -5.01
CA VAL A 64 9.29 17.26 -5.33
C VAL A 64 9.60 17.21 -6.83
N PRO A 65 10.65 16.50 -7.26
CA PRO A 65 10.96 16.29 -8.66
C PRO A 65 9.82 15.56 -9.39
N ASP A 66 9.65 15.84 -10.67
CA ASP A 66 8.78 15.08 -11.55
C ASP A 66 9.21 13.62 -11.59
N SER A 67 8.24 12.72 -11.44
CA SER A 67 8.49 11.30 -11.43
C SER A 67 7.28 10.52 -11.91
N PRO A 68 7.45 9.50 -12.74
CA PRO A 68 6.35 8.66 -13.19
C PRO A 68 5.79 7.74 -12.06
N GLN A 69 6.51 7.64 -10.93
CA GLN A 69 6.19 6.75 -9.82
C GLN A 69 5.62 7.47 -8.60
N LEU A 70 5.72 8.79 -8.54
CA LEU A 70 5.29 9.63 -7.42
C LEU A 70 4.14 10.54 -7.85
N ASN A 71 3.45 11.08 -6.88
CA ASN A 71 2.57 12.24 -7.05
C ASN A 71 3.14 13.41 -6.24
N PRO A 72 2.87 14.67 -6.63
CA PRO A 72 3.19 15.80 -5.76
C PRO A 72 2.45 15.67 -4.42
N PRO A 73 3.13 15.72 -3.27
CA PRO A 73 2.47 15.51 -1.97
C PRO A 73 1.36 16.53 -1.70
N ARG A 74 1.49 17.75 -2.22
CA ARG A 74 0.46 18.80 -2.15
C ARG A 74 -0.80 18.42 -2.92
N TRP A 75 -0.65 17.77 -4.08
CA TRP A 75 -1.76 17.24 -4.86
C TRP A 75 -2.44 16.08 -4.12
N GLU A 76 -1.67 15.16 -3.53
CA GLU A 76 -2.17 14.02 -2.76
C GLU A 76 -3.11 14.45 -1.63
N VAL A 77 -2.71 15.48 -0.87
CA VAL A 77 -3.51 16.03 0.22
C VAL A 77 -4.87 16.52 -0.26
N GLY A 78 -4.86 17.28 -1.36
CA GLY A 78 -6.09 17.81 -1.95
C GLY A 78 -6.97 16.72 -2.57
N HIS A 79 -6.35 15.71 -3.18
CA HIS A 79 -7.04 14.57 -3.79
C HIS A 79 -7.78 13.70 -2.75
N VAL A 80 -7.17 13.43 -1.60
CA VAL A 80 -7.83 12.70 -0.51
C VAL A 80 -9.06 13.47 0.01
N ALA A 81 -8.93 14.79 0.22
CA ALA A 81 -10.05 15.62 0.64
C ALA A 81 -11.15 15.66 -0.41
N TRP A 82 -10.78 15.85 -1.68
CA TRP A 82 -11.68 15.87 -2.81
C TRP A 82 -12.45 14.56 -2.96
N PHE A 83 -11.81 13.43 -2.75
CA PHE A 83 -12.43 12.12 -2.88
C PHE A 83 -13.59 11.93 -1.89
N GLN A 84 -13.40 12.31 -0.62
CA GLN A 84 -14.48 12.29 0.37
C GLN A 84 -15.60 13.27 0.02
N ASP A 85 -15.27 14.51 -0.36
CA ASP A 85 -16.25 15.50 -0.78
C ASP A 85 -17.07 15.01 -1.99
N TYR A 86 -16.41 14.50 -3.03
CA TYR A 86 -17.02 14.05 -4.28
C TYR A 86 -17.91 12.82 -4.10
N TRP A 87 -17.43 11.80 -3.39
CA TRP A 87 -18.12 10.52 -3.28
C TRP A 87 -19.08 10.43 -2.09
N ILE A 88 -18.98 11.30 -1.09
CA ILE A 88 -19.85 11.31 0.08
C ILE A 88 -20.72 12.58 0.13
N ALA A 89 -20.12 13.75 0.39
CA ALA A 89 -20.89 14.96 0.67
C ALA A 89 -21.70 15.43 -0.53
N ARG A 90 -21.11 15.41 -1.72
CA ARG A 90 -21.73 15.86 -2.99
C ARG A 90 -22.46 14.73 -3.72
N ASN A 91 -22.40 13.50 -3.24
CA ASN A 91 -23.05 12.36 -3.88
C ASN A 91 -24.53 12.26 -3.49
N ARG A 92 -25.41 12.69 -4.41
CA ARG A 92 -26.87 12.63 -4.22
C ARG A 92 -27.45 11.21 -4.32
N GLN A 93 -26.62 10.23 -4.71
CA GLN A 93 -27.00 8.81 -4.85
C GLN A 93 -26.20 7.93 -3.90
N ARG A 94 -25.65 8.47 -2.79
CA ARG A 94 -24.77 7.70 -1.91
C ARG A 94 -25.46 6.49 -1.27
N GLU A 95 -26.79 6.57 -1.07
CA GLU A 95 -27.62 5.49 -0.54
C GLU A 95 -27.82 4.33 -1.52
N ARG A 96 -27.45 4.51 -2.79
CA ARG A 96 -27.55 3.45 -3.81
C ARG A 96 -26.34 2.53 -3.88
N GLY A 97 -25.32 2.77 -3.08
CA GLY A 97 -24.11 1.97 -3.02
C GLY A 97 -23.51 1.74 -4.41
N ILE A 98 -23.27 0.47 -4.76
CA ILE A 98 -22.68 0.09 -6.05
C ILE A 98 -23.58 0.41 -7.25
N ALA A 99 -24.87 0.63 -7.05
CA ALA A 99 -25.83 1.00 -8.09
C ALA A 99 -25.89 2.50 -8.37
N ALA A 100 -25.09 3.33 -7.70
CA ALA A 100 -25.00 4.74 -7.97
C ALA A 100 -24.37 5.01 -9.35
N GLU A 101 -24.95 5.96 -10.09
CA GLU A 101 -24.42 6.36 -11.39
C GLU A 101 -23.17 7.24 -11.22
N PRO A 102 -22.01 6.85 -11.76
CA PRO A 102 -20.75 7.59 -11.57
C PRO A 102 -20.81 9.04 -12.02
N ALA A 103 -21.49 9.31 -13.12
CA ALA A 103 -21.55 10.61 -13.77
C ALA A 103 -22.82 11.41 -13.45
N HIS A 104 -23.58 11.04 -12.38
CA HIS A 104 -24.73 11.85 -11.99
C HIS A 104 -24.30 13.27 -11.58
N ASP A 105 -25.22 14.23 -11.74
CA ASP A 105 -25.00 15.63 -11.39
C ASP A 105 -24.71 15.82 -9.90
N ARG A 106 -23.65 16.55 -9.59
CA ARG A 106 -23.20 16.85 -8.23
C ARG A 106 -23.23 18.37 -7.97
N PRO A 107 -23.59 18.80 -6.76
CA PRO A 107 -23.43 20.19 -6.39
C PRO A 107 -21.94 20.59 -6.42
N SER A 108 -21.69 21.89 -6.52
CA SER A 108 -20.33 22.46 -6.46
C SER A 108 -19.63 22.04 -5.16
N GLY A 109 -18.33 21.74 -5.25
CA GLY A 109 -17.52 21.42 -4.09
C GLY A 109 -17.23 22.64 -3.21
N ARG A 110 -16.74 22.38 -1.99
CA ARG A 110 -16.30 23.42 -1.06
C ARG A 110 -15.17 24.28 -1.64
N LEU A 111 -14.29 23.66 -2.38
CA LEU A 111 -13.22 24.36 -3.10
C LEU A 111 -13.62 24.42 -4.57
N ALA A 112 -13.81 25.62 -5.08
CA ALA A 112 -14.47 25.87 -6.38
C ALA A 112 -13.80 25.15 -7.57
N GLN A 113 -12.48 24.97 -7.54
CA GLN A 113 -11.71 24.34 -8.63
C GLN A 113 -11.24 22.91 -8.28
N ALA A 114 -11.74 22.32 -7.18
CA ALA A 114 -11.28 21.01 -6.71
C ALA A 114 -11.43 19.91 -7.78
N ASP A 115 -12.51 19.91 -8.55
CA ASP A 115 -12.73 18.91 -9.62
C ASP A 115 -11.70 19.02 -10.75
N SER A 116 -11.25 20.23 -11.09
CA SER A 116 -10.24 20.44 -12.12
C SER A 116 -8.80 20.22 -11.63
N TRP A 117 -8.58 20.26 -10.32
CA TRP A 117 -7.26 20.05 -9.74
C TRP A 117 -7.04 18.62 -9.26
N PHE A 118 -8.03 18.04 -8.59
CA PHE A 118 -7.85 16.84 -7.79
C PHE A 118 -8.56 15.58 -8.33
N ASN A 119 -9.36 15.71 -9.39
CA ASN A 119 -9.98 14.55 -10.01
C ASN A 119 -8.97 13.80 -10.87
N SER A 120 -8.50 12.65 -10.40
CA SER A 120 -7.50 11.81 -11.09
C SER A 120 -7.96 11.31 -12.46
N SER A 121 -9.28 11.22 -12.70
CA SER A 121 -9.86 10.85 -14.00
C SER A 121 -9.75 11.97 -15.06
N LEU A 122 -9.64 13.21 -14.62
CA LEU A 122 -9.58 14.39 -15.49
C LEU A 122 -8.19 14.99 -15.59
N VAL A 123 -7.33 14.75 -14.59
CA VAL A 123 -5.99 15.32 -14.50
C VAL A 123 -4.95 14.24 -14.79
N PRO A 124 -4.36 14.19 -16.00
CA PRO A 124 -3.28 13.28 -16.32
C PRO A 124 -2.13 13.38 -15.32
N HIS A 125 -1.49 12.25 -15.03
CA HIS A 125 -0.45 12.19 -14.01
C HIS A 125 0.66 13.23 -14.20
N GLN A 126 1.19 13.35 -15.42
CA GLN A 126 2.27 14.29 -15.76
C GLN A 126 1.92 15.77 -15.57
N ASN A 127 0.62 16.12 -15.55
CA ASN A 127 0.18 17.51 -15.43
C ASN A 127 0.06 17.95 -13.97
N ARG A 128 0.18 17.04 -12.99
CA ARG A 128 -0.06 17.32 -11.57
C ARG A 128 0.96 18.26 -10.96
N TRP A 129 2.17 18.36 -11.55
CA TRP A 129 3.22 19.30 -11.11
C TRP A 129 2.97 20.75 -11.54
N ASP A 130 2.26 20.95 -12.67
CA ASP A 130 2.01 22.25 -13.26
C ASP A 130 0.68 22.87 -12.84
N LEU A 131 -0.09 22.22 -11.97
CA LEU A 131 -1.37 22.71 -11.54
C LEU A 131 -1.21 23.97 -10.65
N PRO A 132 -2.04 25.00 -10.86
CA PRO A 132 -2.06 26.20 -10.01
C PRO A 132 -2.77 25.89 -8.69
N LEU A 133 -2.17 24.98 -7.90
CA LEU A 133 -2.75 24.58 -6.62
C LEU A 133 -2.72 25.75 -5.63
N PRO A 134 -3.75 25.88 -4.77
CA PRO A 134 -3.81 26.94 -3.77
C PRO A 134 -2.70 26.76 -2.71
N ASP A 135 -2.47 27.79 -1.91
CA ASP A 135 -1.54 27.72 -0.78
C ASP A 135 -1.84 26.52 0.12
N PHE A 136 -0.80 25.99 0.76
CA PHE A 136 -0.90 24.74 1.52
C PHE A 136 -1.96 24.73 2.63
N ALA A 137 -2.33 25.91 3.17
CA ALA A 137 -3.40 26.02 4.14
C ALA A 137 -4.75 25.53 3.60
N ALA A 138 -5.08 25.85 2.34
CA ALA A 138 -6.38 25.50 1.75
C ALA A 138 -6.61 23.99 1.60
N PRO A 139 -5.67 23.15 1.09
CA PRO A 139 -5.80 21.70 1.13
C PRO A 139 -5.91 21.12 2.55
N ARG A 140 -5.23 21.68 3.54
CA ARG A 140 -5.35 21.24 4.94
C ARG A 140 -6.74 21.54 5.52
N ASP A 141 -7.26 22.74 5.28
CA ASP A 141 -8.61 23.13 5.70
C ASP A 141 -9.66 22.25 4.98
N TYR A 142 -9.41 21.93 3.73
CA TYR A 142 -10.27 21.03 2.96
C TYR A 142 -10.28 19.61 3.54
N LEU A 143 -9.12 19.07 3.94
CA LEU A 143 -9.06 17.79 4.66
C LEU A 143 -9.89 17.81 5.95
N ALA A 144 -9.77 18.85 6.75
CA ALA A 144 -10.52 18.97 8.00
C ALA A 144 -12.03 19.07 7.76
N ALA A 145 -12.43 19.92 6.81
CA ALA A 145 -13.83 20.15 6.49
C ALA A 145 -14.50 18.91 5.86
N SER A 146 -13.81 18.21 4.94
CA SER A 146 -14.35 17.00 4.32
C SER A 146 -14.57 15.87 5.33
N LEU A 147 -13.65 15.67 6.27
CA LEU A 147 -13.83 14.68 7.34
C LEU A 147 -15.00 15.05 8.27
N ALA A 148 -15.06 16.31 8.71
CA ALA A 148 -16.12 16.76 9.61
C ALA A 148 -17.51 16.54 8.99
N GLU A 149 -17.68 16.87 7.71
CA GLU A 149 -18.93 16.64 7.00
C GLU A 149 -19.22 15.15 6.78
N THR A 150 -18.20 14.37 6.43
CA THR A 150 -18.32 12.91 6.29
C THR A 150 -18.83 12.28 7.57
N LEU A 151 -18.28 12.65 8.73
CA LEU A 151 -18.70 12.13 10.04
C LEU A 151 -20.12 12.58 10.41
N ALA A 152 -20.49 13.83 10.11
CA ALA A 152 -21.84 14.34 10.36
C ALA A 152 -22.90 13.59 9.53
N LEU A 153 -22.61 13.33 8.25
CA LEU A 153 -23.46 12.53 7.37
C LEU A 153 -23.54 11.07 7.83
N LEU A 154 -22.40 10.46 8.16
CA LEU A 154 -22.32 9.08 8.63
C LEU A 154 -23.18 8.86 9.89
N ALA A 155 -23.19 9.81 10.81
CA ALA A 155 -23.94 9.71 12.08
C ALA A 155 -25.44 9.47 11.88
N VAL A 156 -26.02 9.91 10.76
CA VAL A 156 -27.45 9.78 10.44
C VAL A 156 -27.74 8.79 9.31
N THR A 157 -26.72 8.19 8.71
CA THR A 157 -26.85 7.24 7.60
C THR A 157 -27.36 5.89 8.12
N PRO A 158 -28.31 5.20 7.46
CA PRO A 158 -28.67 3.82 7.78
C PRO A 158 -27.47 2.87 7.69
N GLU A 159 -27.55 1.72 8.39
CA GLU A 159 -26.44 0.75 8.47
C GLU A 159 -26.59 -0.40 7.48
N THR A 160 -27.08 -0.14 6.27
CA THR A 160 -27.05 -1.14 5.18
C THR A 160 -25.72 -1.10 4.45
N ASP A 161 -25.39 -2.16 3.72
CA ASP A 161 -24.16 -2.21 2.92
C ASP A 161 -24.13 -1.15 1.81
N ASP A 162 -25.29 -0.87 1.19
CA ASP A 162 -25.42 0.18 0.17
C ASP A 162 -25.23 1.58 0.76
N ASP A 163 -25.87 1.88 1.87
CA ASP A 163 -25.77 3.19 2.54
C ASP A 163 -24.34 3.47 3.02
N LEU A 164 -23.61 2.45 3.48
CA LEU A 164 -22.26 2.55 4.01
C LEU A 164 -21.16 2.40 2.95
N TYR A 165 -21.51 2.06 1.71
CA TYR A 165 -20.56 1.73 0.64
C TYR A 165 -19.52 2.85 0.42
N PHE A 166 -19.94 4.09 0.21
CA PHE A 166 -19.04 5.20 -0.10
C PHE A 166 -18.19 5.63 1.10
N TYR A 167 -18.65 5.42 2.32
CA TYR A 167 -17.83 5.66 3.52
C TYR A 167 -16.70 4.65 3.63
N ARG A 168 -16.98 3.37 3.33
CA ARG A 168 -15.96 2.31 3.26
C ARG A 168 -14.99 2.55 2.10
N LEU A 169 -15.50 2.92 0.93
CA LEU A 169 -14.68 3.27 -0.23
C LEU A 169 -13.71 4.41 0.09
N ALA A 170 -14.19 5.49 0.71
CA ALA A 170 -13.36 6.63 1.07
C ALA A 170 -12.32 6.29 2.14
N LEU A 171 -12.68 5.47 3.13
CA LEU A 171 -11.75 4.95 4.14
C LEU A 171 -10.59 4.18 3.48
N PHE A 172 -10.90 3.22 2.65
CA PHE A 172 -9.88 2.41 1.97
C PHE A 172 -9.07 3.21 0.96
N HIS A 173 -9.68 4.18 0.30
CA HIS A 173 -8.98 5.11 -0.59
C HIS A 173 -7.93 5.94 0.17
N GLU A 174 -8.28 6.51 1.33
CA GLU A 174 -7.32 7.25 2.15
C GLU A 174 -6.22 6.34 2.70
N ASP A 175 -6.53 5.11 3.10
CA ASP A 175 -5.53 4.12 3.50
C ASP A 175 -4.55 3.76 2.37
N MET A 176 -5.00 3.64 1.12
CA MET A 176 -4.12 3.45 -0.04
C MET A 176 -3.18 4.63 -0.24
N HIS A 177 -3.67 5.86 -0.06
CA HIS A 177 -2.84 7.06 -0.16
C HIS A 177 -1.86 7.21 1.00
N THR A 178 -2.20 6.78 2.23
CA THR A 178 -1.23 6.73 3.33
C THR A 178 -0.13 5.68 3.09
N GLU A 179 -0.46 4.54 2.49
CA GLU A 179 0.55 3.56 2.07
C GLU A 179 1.43 4.14 0.96
N ALA A 180 0.83 4.79 -0.04
CA ALA A 180 1.58 5.48 -1.10
C ALA A 180 2.56 6.51 -0.53
N ALA A 181 2.14 7.30 0.45
CA ALA A 181 3.01 8.27 1.11
C ALA A 181 4.21 7.59 1.80
N VAL A 182 4.09 6.36 2.29
CA VAL A 182 5.21 5.65 2.91
C VAL A 182 6.27 5.26 1.88
N TYR A 183 5.90 4.63 0.75
CA TYR A 183 6.91 4.28 -0.25
C TYR A 183 7.42 5.51 -1.04
N MET A 184 6.61 6.56 -1.19
CA MET A 184 7.07 7.84 -1.73
C MET A 184 8.11 8.50 -0.81
N ALA A 185 7.94 8.43 0.52
CA ALA A 185 8.94 8.92 1.47
C ALA A 185 10.29 8.23 1.27
N GLN A 186 10.29 6.90 1.05
CA GLN A 186 11.51 6.15 0.72
C GLN A 186 12.16 6.66 -0.58
N ALA A 187 11.37 6.88 -1.63
CA ALA A 187 11.86 7.38 -2.92
C ALA A 187 12.42 8.82 -2.84
N LEU A 188 11.87 9.63 -1.93
CA LEU A 188 12.29 11.00 -1.66
C LEU A 188 13.37 11.12 -0.57
N ASN A 189 13.88 10.00 -0.05
CA ASN A 189 14.84 9.95 1.04
C ASN A 189 14.36 10.63 2.33
N ILE A 190 13.07 10.59 2.60
CA ILE A 190 12.45 11.14 3.81
C ILE A 190 12.42 10.06 4.89
N PRO A 191 13.10 10.23 6.02
CA PRO A 191 13.09 9.26 7.12
C PRO A 191 11.74 9.26 7.83
N LEU A 192 11.11 8.09 7.94
CA LEU A 192 9.86 7.92 8.68
C LEU A 192 10.12 7.43 10.10
N PRO A 193 9.43 7.98 11.11
CA PRO A 193 9.49 7.46 12.47
C PRO A 193 8.87 6.06 12.55
N ALA A 194 9.34 5.23 13.49
CA ALA A 194 8.86 3.86 13.70
C ALA A 194 7.34 3.76 13.98
N ALA A 195 6.73 4.82 14.47
CA ALA A 195 5.27 4.88 14.65
C ALA A 195 4.49 4.92 13.32
N LEU A 196 5.11 5.38 12.24
CA LEU A 196 4.50 5.42 10.89
C LEU A 196 4.92 4.25 10.03
N LEU A 197 6.14 3.75 10.21
CA LEU A 197 6.63 2.55 9.53
C LEU A 197 7.52 1.76 10.50
N ALA A 198 7.00 0.65 11.01
CA ALA A 198 7.76 -0.23 11.87
C ALA A 198 9.01 -0.79 11.13
N PRO A 199 10.15 -0.98 11.82
CA PRO A 199 11.32 -1.63 11.24
C PRO A 199 10.99 -3.02 10.69
N ALA A 200 11.74 -3.46 9.67
CA ALA A 200 11.62 -4.81 9.15
C ALA A 200 12.03 -5.81 10.22
N ARG A 201 11.23 -6.87 10.37
CA ARG A 201 11.51 -7.98 11.29
C ARG A 201 12.28 -9.07 10.54
N ALA A 202 13.08 -9.83 11.28
CA ALA A 202 13.62 -11.07 10.78
C ALA A 202 12.47 -12.04 10.46
N LEU A 203 12.54 -12.67 9.29
CA LEU A 203 11.59 -13.72 8.93
C LEU A 203 11.90 -15.00 9.70
N PRO A 204 10.89 -15.83 9.98
CA PRO A 204 11.12 -17.18 10.44
C PRO A 204 11.84 -18.01 9.36
N GLU A 205 12.40 -19.14 9.76
CA GLU A 205 12.93 -20.11 8.81
C GLU A 205 11.85 -20.54 7.81
N ASN A 206 12.18 -20.46 6.53
CA ASN A 206 11.24 -20.86 5.48
C ASN A 206 11.06 -22.38 5.47
N ARG A 207 9.81 -22.82 5.37
CA ARG A 207 9.42 -24.22 5.21
C ARG A 207 8.63 -24.40 3.92
N ALA A 208 8.77 -25.54 3.31
CA ALA A 208 7.97 -25.96 2.18
C ALA A 208 6.60 -26.44 2.69
N LEU A 209 5.53 -25.73 2.37
CA LEU A 209 4.17 -26.13 2.69
C LEU A 209 3.56 -26.88 1.52
N GLN A 210 2.87 -27.99 1.82
CA GLN A 210 2.17 -28.76 0.80
C GLN A 210 0.79 -28.17 0.57
N LEU A 211 0.55 -27.64 -0.62
CA LEU A 211 -0.76 -27.18 -1.07
C LEU A 211 -1.46 -28.35 -1.76
N PRO A 212 -2.60 -28.85 -1.24
CA PRO A 212 -3.31 -29.96 -1.87
C PRO A 212 -4.00 -29.53 -3.17
N ALA A 213 -4.15 -30.48 -4.10
CA ALA A 213 -5.01 -30.24 -5.27
C ALA A 213 -6.46 -30.00 -4.82
N GLN A 214 -7.08 -28.96 -5.39
CA GLN A 214 -8.45 -28.58 -5.03
C GLN A 214 -9.08 -27.69 -6.10
N ASP A 215 -10.42 -27.70 -6.15
CA ASP A 215 -11.20 -26.68 -6.85
C ASP A 215 -11.43 -25.52 -5.89
N TRP A 216 -10.68 -24.45 -6.11
CA TRP A 216 -10.67 -23.27 -5.25
C TRP A 216 -11.67 -22.23 -5.73
N GLN A 217 -12.46 -21.65 -4.80
CA GLN A 217 -13.30 -20.50 -5.10
C GLN A 217 -12.49 -19.22 -4.98
N LEU A 218 -11.89 -18.81 -6.11
CA LEU A 218 -11.09 -17.59 -6.20
C LEU A 218 -11.99 -16.36 -6.23
N GLY A 219 -11.71 -15.37 -5.41
CA GLY A 219 -12.45 -14.11 -5.33
C GLY A 219 -13.36 -14.00 -4.10
N TYR A 220 -13.95 -12.83 -3.92
CA TYR A 220 -14.77 -12.51 -2.75
C TYR A 220 -16.26 -12.78 -3.02
N SER A 221 -16.91 -13.50 -2.10
CA SER A 221 -18.35 -13.77 -2.09
C SER A 221 -19.02 -13.48 -0.73
N GLY A 222 -18.29 -12.79 0.16
CA GLY A 222 -18.81 -12.42 1.48
C GLY A 222 -19.73 -11.20 1.46
N ASN A 223 -20.28 -10.87 2.63
CA ASN A 223 -21.05 -9.63 2.85
C ASN A 223 -20.11 -8.45 3.13
N GLY A 224 -20.65 -7.24 3.04
CA GLY A 224 -19.92 -6.02 3.27
C GLY A 224 -19.19 -5.50 2.04
N PHE A 225 -18.20 -4.66 2.26
CA PHE A 225 -17.44 -4.03 1.19
C PHE A 225 -16.41 -4.97 0.55
N ALA A 226 -16.39 -4.99 -0.77
CA ALA A 226 -15.28 -5.47 -1.58
C ALA A 226 -15.05 -4.51 -2.75
N PHE A 227 -13.83 -4.44 -3.25
CA PHE A 227 -13.57 -3.75 -4.50
C PHE A 227 -14.12 -4.55 -5.68
N ASP A 228 -14.46 -3.87 -6.76
CA ASP A 228 -15.06 -4.50 -7.95
C ASP A 228 -14.20 -5.63 -8.54
N ASN A 229 -12.87 -5.52 -8.45
CA ASN A 229 -11.95 -6.54 -8.95
C ASN A 229 -11.81 -7.78 -8.05
N GLU A 230 -12.34 -7.74 -6.84
CA GLU A 230 -12.36 -8.88 -5.92
C GLU A 230 -13.60 -9.77 -6.12
N LEU A 231 -14.65 -9.21 -6.70
CA LEU A 231 -15.96 -9.86 -6.89
C LEU A 231 -15.97 -10.84 -8.08
N GLY A 232 -17.02 -11.63 -8.19
CA GLY A 232 -17.11 -12.66 -9.22
C GLY A 232 -16.35 -13.93 -8.79
N ALA A 233 -16.60 -14.40 -7.55
CA ALA A 233 -15.99 -15.63 -7.05
C ALA A 233 -16.34 -16.81 -7.98
N HIS A 234 -15.32 -17.55 -8.42
CA HIS A 234 -15.44 -18.59 -9.43
C HIS A 234 -14.49 -19.76 -9.15
N PRO A 235 -14.82 -20.98 -9.62
CA PRO A 235 -13.96 -22.13 -9.42
C PRO A 235 -12.70 -22.03 -10.29
N VAL A 236 -11.55 -22.28 -9.67
CA VAL A 236 -10.25 -22.40 -10.32
C VAL A 236 -9.57 -23.67 -9.81
N ALA A 237 -9.12 -24.53 -10.72
CA ALA A 237 -8.36 -25.71 -10.34
C ALA A 237 -6.97 -25.30 -9.85
N VAL A 238 -6.66 -25.61 -8.60
CA VAL A 238 -5.34 -25.47 -7.99
C VAL A 238 -4.72 -26.87 -7.95
N ALA A 239 -3.59 -27.04 -8.63
CA ALA A 239 -2.85 -28.32 -8.62
C ALA A 239 -2.16 -28.54 -7.27
N ALA A 240 -1.92 -29.80 -6.91
CA ALA A 240 -1.05 -30.10 -5.79
C ALA A 240 0.37 -29.57 -6.04
N GLY A 241 0.96 -28.97 -5.02
CA GLY A 241 2.28 -28.35 -5.17
C GLY A 241 2.89 -27.97 -3.83
N GLU A 242 4.06 -27.37 -3.92
CA GLU A 242 4.80 -26.86 -2.76
C GLU A 242 4.90 -25.33 -2.85
N ILE A 243 4.60 -24.65 -1.77
CA ILE A 243 4.69 -23.20 -1.63
C ILE A 243 5.53 -22.84 -0.39
N ASP A 244 6.35 -21.79 -0.47
CA ASP A 244 7.12 -21.28 0.67
C ASP A 244 6.18 -20.79 1.80
N SER A 245 6.54 -21.08 3.06
CA SER A 245 5.76 -20.66 4.24
C SER A 245 5.82 -19.15 4.50
N CYS A 246 6.88 -18.48 4.05
CA CYS A 246 7.05 -17.03 4.16
C CYS A 246 7.65 -16.45 2.87
N VAL A 247 7.67 -15.13 2.79
CA VAL A 247 8.32 -14.39 1.68
C VAL A 247 9.83 -14.64 1.67
N LEU A 248 10.46 -14.36 0.54
CA LEU A 248 11.90 -14.52 0.39
C LEU A 248 12.66 -13.53 1.29
N SER A 249 13.66 -14.01 2.04
CA SER A 249 14.60 -13.15 2.76
C SER A 249 15.77 -12.71 1.89
N TRP A 250 16.48 -11.67 2.30
CA TRP A 250 17.72 -11.27 1.66
C TRP A 250 18.76 -12.41 1.67
N ALA A 251 18.84 -13.19 2.75
CA ALA A 251 19.73 -14.35 2.82
C ALA A 251 19.53 -15.35 1.67
N ARG A 252 18.28 -15.52 1.21
CA ARG A 252 17.95 -16.37 0.07
C ARG A 252 18.14 -15.66 -1.29
N TYR A 253 18.02 -14.32 -1.32
CA TYR A 253 18.13 -13.56 -2.55
C TYR A 253 19.57 -13.26 -2.97
N LEU A 254 20.46 -12.91 -2.04
CA LEU A 254 21.83 -12.50 -2.32
C LEU A 254 22.66 -13.53 -3.12
N PRO A 255 22.57 -14.85 -2.86
CA PRO A 255 23.29 -15.85 -3.66
C PRO A 255 22.96 -15.80 -5.15
N PHE A 256 21.75 -15.40 -5.52
CA PHE A 256 21.38 -15.17 -6.92
C PHE A 256 22.18 -14.03 -7.55
N LEU A 257 22.31 -12.90 -6.85
CA LEU A 257 23.12 -11.77 -7.35
C LEU A 257 24.58 -12.17 -7.53
N ASP A 258 25.13 -12.89 -6.55
CA ASP A 258 26.52 -13.36 -6.59
C ASP A 258 26.78 -14.35 -7.73
N ALA A 259 25.84 -15.28 -7.97
CA ALA A 259 25.98 -16.32 -8.99
C ALA A 259 25.77 -15.80 -10.42
N THR A 260 24.95 -14.76 -10.60
CA THR A 260 24.55 -14.27 -11.93
C THR A 260 25.23 -12.99 -12.34
N GLY A 261 25.81 -12.24 -11.40
CA GLY A 261 26.32 -10.88 -11.66
C GLY A 261 25.20 -9.86 -11.97
N THR A 262 23.95 -10.20 -11.69
CA THR A 262 22.81 -9.28 -11.86
C THR A 262 23.00 -8.03 -11.00
N ALA A 263 22.65 -6.85 -11.52
CA ALA A 263 22.72 -5.62 -10.77
C ALA A 263 21.84 -5.70 -9.51
N PRO A 264 22.28 -5.13 -8.38
CA PRO A 264 21.48 -5.07 -7.17
C PRO A 264 20.14 -4.33 -7.39
N PRO A 265 19.06 -4.69 -6.68
CA PRO A 265 17.83 -3.93 -6.64
C PRO A 265 18.04 -2.47 -6.23
N ARG A 266 17.08 -1.60 -6.56
CA ARG A 266 17.15 -0.13 -6.46
C ARG A 266 17.71 0.42 -5.14
N TYR A 267 17.38 -0.18 -4.01
CA TYR A 267 17.76 0.29 -2.67
C TYR A 267 18.76 -0.64 -1.97
N LEU A 268 19.53 -1.40 -2.75
CA LEU A 268 20.55 -2.31 -2.29
C LEU A 268 21.89 -1.97 -2.96
N ARG A 269 23.00 -2.02 -2.23
CA ARG A 269 24.35 -1.89 -2.79
C ARG A 269 25.37 -2.73 -2.04
N ARG A 270 26.53 -2.95 -2.65
CA ARG A 270 27.70 -3.45 -1.93
C ARG A 270 28.37 -2.33 -1.13
N SER A 271 28.89 -2.65 0.05
CA SER A 271 29.54 -1.65 0.95
C SER A 271 30.76 -0.99 0.30
N ASN A 272 31.42 -1.65 -0.67
CA ASN A 272 32.62 -1.14 -1.34
C ASN A 272 32.33 -0.28 -2.59
N ASP A 273 31.07 -0.11 -3.00
CA ASP A 273 30.69 0.67 -4.18
C ASP A 273 30.68 2.19 -3.93
N GLY A 274 30.96 2.63 -2.71
CA GLY A 274 31.13 4.05 -2.31
C GLY A 274 32.59 4.39 -2.07
N ASN A 275 33.10 5.40 -2.77
CA ASN A 275 34.43 5.98 -2.65
C ASN A 275 35.00 5.93 -1.23
N GLY A 276 36.16 5.28 -1.07
CA GLY A 276 36.80 5.09 0.22
C GLY A 276 37.02 6.38 1.00
N ASN A 277 36.36 6.48 2.12
CA ASN A 277 36.81 7.12 3.36
C ASN A 277 35.69 7.03 4.42
N GLU A 278 35.48 5.87 5.00
CA GLU A 278 34.93 5.77 6.35
C GLU A 278 35.59 4.57 7.04
N THR A 279 36.57 4.89 7.87
CA THR A 279 37.19 3.95 8.82
C THR A 279 36.17 3.65 9.91
N GLY A 280 35.39 2.61 9.71
CA GLY A 280 34.52 2.00 10.73
C GLY A 280 35.29 0.87 11.42
N ASN A 281 35.45 1.00 12.72
CA ASN A 281 36.12 0.07 13.62
C ASN A 281 35.42 -1.31 13.60
N GLU A 282 36.09 -2.32 13.06
CA GLU A 282 35.62 -3.72 13.08
C GLU A 282 35.80 -4.31 14.49
N THR A 283 34.74 -4.40 15.27
CA THR A 283 34.67 -5.30 16.43
C THR A 283 33.25 -5.86 16.56
N GLY A 284 33.04 -7.08 16.17
CA GLY A 284 31.81 -7.83 16.49
C GLY A 284 31.52 -8.95 15.51
N ASN A 285 31.94 -10.16 15.82
CA ASN A 285 31.49 -11.41 15.18
C ASN A 285 30.00 -11.63 15.52
N ASP A 286 29.09 -11.17 14.69
CA ASP A 286 27.70 -11.61 14.72
C ASP A 286 27.29 -12.05 13.30
N VAL A 287 26.92 -13.34 13.15
CA VAL A 287 26.63 -14.02 11.88
C VAL A 287 25.33 -13.52 11.20
N THR A 288 24.77 -12.43 11.71
CA THR A 288 23.57 -11.77 11.16
C THR A 288 23.89 -10.61 10.19
N ASP A 289 25.16 -10.28 10.02
CA ASP A 289 25.59 -9.22 9.11
C ASP A 289 25.69 -9.75 7.68
N GLY A 290 24.95 -9.14 6.78
CA GLY A 290 25.16 -9.26 5.33
C GLY A 290 26.51 -8.62 4.96
N ALA A 291 27.62 -9.23 5.42
CA ALA A 291 28.95 -8.70 5.25
C ALA A 291 29.16 -8.21 3.81
N GLY A 292 29.29 -6.91 3.64
CA GLY A 292 29.46 -6.29 2.34
C GLY A 292 28.18 -5.82 1.64
N TRP A 293 27.00 -5.85 2.27
CA TRP A 293 25.75 -5.31 1.71
C TRP A 293 25.12 -4.25 2.59
N GLN A 294 24.58 -3.23 1.95
CA GLN A 294 23.84 -2.12 2.58
C GLN A 294 22.48 -1.92 1.89
N CYS A 295 21.47 -1.52 2.66
CA CYS A 295 20.19 -1.06 2.16
C CYS A 295 19.99 0.43 2.42
N LEU A 296 19.33 1.13 1.50
CA LEU A 296 18.94 2.53 1.67
C LEU A 296 17.63 2.60 2.43
N VAL A 297 17.62 3.30 3.55
CA VAL A 297 16.41 3.53 4.37
C VAL A 297 16.35 5.01 4.75
N GLY A 298 15.30 5.71 4.32
CA GLY A 298 15.11 7.13 4.64
C GLY A 298 16.31 8.02 4.29
N GLY A 299 16.95 7.74 3.14
CA GLY A 299 18.12 8.48 2.67
C GLY A 299 19.48 8.06 3.26
N HIS A 300 19.51 7.08 4.15
CA HIS A 300 20.74 6.60 4.78
C HIS A 300 21.03 5.15 4.43
N TRP A 301 22.28 4.87 3.98
CA TRP A 301 22.75 3.52 3.76
C TRP A 301 23.07 2.87 5.11
N GLN A 302 22.48 1.71 5.36
CA GLN A 302 22.62 0.95 6.61
C GLN A 302 23.05 -0.48 6.31
N PRO A 303 23.74 -1.17 7.23
CA PRO A 303 24.00 -2.61 7.11
C PRO A 303 22.72 -3.38 6.82
N LEU A 304 22.80 -4.33 5.89
CA LEU A 304 21.66 -5.11 5.49
C LEU A 304 21.35 -6.21 6.52
N ASN A 305 20.12 -6.22 7.06
CA ASN A 305 19.62 -7.37 7.80
C ASN A 305 19.22 -8.46 6.81
N ILE A 306 20.06 -9.48 6.64
CA ILE A 306 19.83 -10.56 5.69
C ILE A 306 18.66 -11.48 6.05
N ALA A 307 18.24 -11.52 7.31
CA ALA A 307 17.06 -12.26 7.74
C ALA A 307 15.74 -11.52 7.47
N ALA A 308 15.81 -10.24 7.11
CA ALA A 308 14.62 -9.45 6.74
C ALA A 308 14.10 -9.85 5.35
N PRO A 309 12.81 -9.53 5.04
CA PRO A 309 12.25 -9.70 3.71
C PRO A 309 13.06 -8.99 2.62
N ALA A 310 13.28 -9.66 1.50
CA ALA A 310 13.75 -9.02 0.28
C ALA A 310 12.61 -8.14 -0.27
N ILE A 311 12.82 -6.84 -0.25
CA ILE A 311 11.81 -5.81 -0.51
C ILE A 311 12.27 -4.87 -1.63
N HIS A 312 11.34 -4.12 -2.20
CA HIS A 312 11.58 -3.22 -3.34
C HIS A 312 12.06 -3.98 -4.58
N LEU A 313 11.51 -5.17 -4.78
CA LEU A 313 11.75 -6.00 -5.94
C LEU A 313 10.64 -5.78 -6.97
N SER A 314 11.02 -5.62 -8.23
CA SER A 314 10.13 -5.68 -9.37
C SER A 314 9.66 -7.11 -9.64
N TRP A 315 8.60 -7.26 -10.44
CA TRP A 315 8.17 -8.58 -10.90
C TRP A 315 9.27 -9.31 -11.68
N PHE A 316 10.03 -8.57 -12.49
CA PHE A 316 11.13 -9.13 -13.29
C PHE A 316 12.26 -9.71 -12.44
N GLU A 317 12.62 -9.01 -11.36
CA GLU A 317 13.64 -9.46 -10.40
C GLU A 317 13.16 -10.70 -9.63
N ALA A 318 11.90 -10.74 -9.25
CA ALA A 318 11.28 -11.88 -8.59
C ALA A 318 11.23 -13.13 -9.51
N ASP A 319 10.80 -12.97 -10.76
CA ASP A 319 10.75 -14.05 -11.75
C ASP A 319 12.15 -14.53 -12.16
N ALA A 320 13.12 -13.62 -12.29
CA ALA A 320 14.50 -13.98 -12.58
C ALA A 320 15.11 -14.86 -11.48
N TRP A 321 14.90 -14.48 -10.21
CA TRP A 321 15.32 -15.30 -9.08
C TRP A 321 14.65 -16.68 -9.11
N CYS A 322 13.34 -16.71 -9.34
CA CYS A 322 12.61 -17.98 -9.42
C CYS A 322 13.15 -18.89 -10.51
N ARG A 323 13.46 -18.37 -11.69
CA ARG A 323 14.05 -19.14 -12.79
C ARG A 323 15.42 -19.69 -12.44
N TRP A 324 16.29 -18.87 -11.83
CA TRP A 324 17.60 -19.27 -11.36
C TRP A 324 17.53 -20.40 -10.32
N ALA A 325 16.61 -20.27 -9.36
CA ALA A 325 16.41 -21.24 -8.29
C ALA A 325 15.67 -22.53 -8.74
N GLY A 326 15.28 -22.65 -10.02
CA GLY A 326 14.46 -23.76 -10.49
C GLY A 326 13.03 -23.76 -9.94
N ARG A 327 12.55 -22.61 -9.50
CA ARG A 327 11.21 -22.39 -8.91
C ARG A 327 10.37 -21.47 -9.81
N ARG A 328 9.17 -21.12 -9.36
CA ARG A 328 8.27 -20.17 -10.03
C ARG A 328 7.53 -19.30 -9.01
N LEU A 329 6.96 -18.19 -9.46
CA LEU A 329 6.00 -17.44 -8.67
C LEU A 329 4.68 -18.23 -8.52
N PRO A 330 3.96 -18.10 -7.39
CA PRO A 330 2.61 -18.63 -7.27
C PRO A 330 1.65 -17.88 -8.21
N THR A 331 0.61 -18.53 -8.67
CA THR A 331 -0.57 -17.86 -9.20
C THR A 331 -1.34 -17.18 -8.06
N GLU A 332 -2.20 -16.20 -8.38
CA GLU A 332 -3.04 -15.58 -7.34
C GLU A 332 -4.00 -16.57 -6.68
N ALA A 333 -4.44 -17.61 -7.40
CA ALA A 333 -5.29 -18.67 -6.85
C ALA A 333 -4.54 -19.57 -5.87
N GLU A 334 -3.30 -19.96 -6.19
CA GLU A 334 -2.44 -20.74 -5.28
C GLU A 334 -2.12 -19.94 -4.02
N TRP A 335 -1.82 -18.64 -4.17
CA TRP A 335 -1.54 -17.75 -3.03
C TRP A 335 -2.77 -17.62 -2.11
N GLU A 336 -3.96 -17.35 -2.70
CA GLU A 336 -5.21 -17.18 -1.94
C GLU A 336 -5.63 -18.47 -1.24
N ALA A 337 -5.55 -19.61 -1.92
CA ALA A 337 -5.83 -20.92 -1.35
C ALA A 337 -4.89 -21.21 -0.17
N ALA A 338 -3.58 -21.01 -0.35
CA ALA A 338 -2.60 -21.22 0.71
C ALA A 338 -2.84 -20.30 1.92
N ALA A 339 -3.10 -19.02 1.70
CA ALA A 339 -3.34 -18.04 2.77
C ALA A 339 -4.59 -18.36 3.61
N LEU A 340 -5.58 -19.01 3.02
CA LEU A 340 -6.85 -19.32 3.69
C LEU A 340 -6.95 -20.76 4.22
N THR A 341 -6.06 -21.66 3.79
CA THR A 341 -6.14 -23.09 4.17
C THR A 341 -4.91 -23.61 4.92
N LEU A 342 -3.75 -22.96 4.78
CA LEU A 342 -2.52 -23.43 5.41
C LEU A 342 -2.18 -22.59 6.65
N PRO A 343 -2.22 -23.17 7.87
CA PRO A 343 -2.05 -22.41 9.12
C PRO A 343 -0.66 -21.79 9.28
N ASP A 344 0.36 -22.37 8.64
CA ASP A 344 1.75 -21.92 8.70
C ASP A 344 2.12 -20.92 7.59
N PHE A 345 1.16 -20.50 6.77
CA PHE A 345 1.37 -19.55 5.69
C PHE A 345 1.39 -18.12 6.24
N GLN A 346 2.58 -17.55 6.34
CA GLN A 346 2.80 -16.20 6.91
C GLN A 346 2.91 -15.16 5.80
N TRP A 347 2.19 -14.05 5.93
CA TRP A 347 2.16 -12.94 4.99
C TRP A 347 1.96 -11.60 5.71
N GLY A 348 2.12 -10.48 4.99
CA GLY A 348 1.90 -9.13 5.53
C GLY A 348 3.16 -8.29 5.69
N GLU A 349 4.35 -8.82 5.40
CA GLU A 349 5.60 -8.07 5.46
C GLU A 349 5.86 -7.26 4.19
N VAL A 350 5.51 -7.82 3.04
CA VAL A 350 5.60 -7.20 1.71
C VAL A 350 4.40 -7.60 0.86
N TRP A 351 4.00 -6.76 -0.08
CA TRP A 351 3.14 -7.17 -1.18
C TRP A 351 3.83 -8.24 -2.02
N GLU A 352 3.16 -9.33 -2.28
CA GLU A 352 3.76 -10.50 -2.90
C GLU A 352 3.39 -10.62 -4.37
N TRP A 353 4.36 -10.46 -5.25
CA TRP A 353 4.21 -10.67 -6.68
C TRP A 353 3.72 -12.09 -6.97
N THR A 354 2.73 -12.19 -7.86
CA THR A 354 2.24 -13.47 -8.38
C THR A 354 2.56 -13.62 -9.87
N ALA A 355 2.41 -14.84 -10.40
CA ALA A 355 2.51 -15.09 -11.84
C ALA A 355 1.30 -14.58 -12.62
N SER A 356 0.21 -14.20 -11.93
CA SER A 356 -1.06 -13.82 -12.55
C SER A 356 -1.03 -12.38 -13.05
N ARG A 357 -1.42 -12.20 -14.32
CA ARG A 357 -1.75 -10.85 -14.82
C ARG A 357 -3.05 -10.38 -14.22
N PHE A 358 -3.16 -9.07 -14.04
CA PHE A 358 -4.37 -8.45 -13.53
C PHE A 358 -5.44 -8.42 -14.63
N HIS A 359 -6.36 -9.39 -14.56
CA HIS A 359 -7.53 -9.51 -15.43
C HIS A 359 -8.82 -9.44 -14.62
N PRO A 360 -9.95 -9.04 -15.24
CA PRO A 360 -11.23 -9.11 -14.56
C PRO A 360 -11.58 -10.59 -14.26
N TYR A 361 -12.25 -10.80 -13.14
CA TYR A 361 -12.90 -12.08 -12.88
C TYR A 361 -14.16 -12.22 -13.73
N PRO A 362 -14.71 -13.45 -13.87
CA PRO A 362 -15.98 -13.66 -14.57
C PRO A 362 -17.08 -12.72 -14.04
N ASP A 363 -17.93 -12.23 -14.95
CA ASP A 363 -19.04 -11.33 -14.63
C ASP A 363 -18.63 -9.98 -13.97
N PHE A 364 -17.40 -9.55 -14.20
CA PHE A 364 -16.91 -8.27 -13.68
C PHE A 364 -17.84 -7.12 -14.08
N SER A 365 -18.24 -6.34 -13.10
CA SER A 365 -18.97 -5.08 -13.29
C SER A 365 -18.27 -3.96 -12.51
N ALA A 366 -17.87 -2.92 -13.21
CA ALA A 366 -17.19 -1.79 -12.58
C ALA A 366 -18.12 -1.10 -11.58
N HIS A 367 -17.62 -0.87 -10.36
CA HIS A 367 -18.26 -0.04 -9.36
C HIS A 367 -18.25 1.45 -9.75
N PRO A 368 -18.98 2.33 -9.05
CA PRO A 368 -19.03 3.75 -9.39
C PRO A 368 -17.67 4.44 -9.53
N TYR A 369 -16.68 4.07 -8.72
CA TYR A 369 -15.29 4.53 -8.90
C TYR A 369 -14.60 3.69 -9.99
N ARG A 370 -14.93 3.96 -11.25
CA ARG A 370 -14.54 3.17 -12.42
C ARG A 370 -13.03 3.11 -12.67
N ASP A 371 -12.29 4.14 -12.24
CA ASP A 371 -10.84 4.21 -12.44
C ASP A 371 -10.06 3.27 -11.52
N TYR A 372 -10.75 2.60 -10.60
CA TYR A 372 -10.08 1.71 -9.66
C TYR A 372 -9.49 0.47 -10.36
N SER A 373 -10.23 -0.20 -11.23
CA SER A 373 -9.79 -1.49 -11.80
C SER A 373 -9.75 -1.53 -13.34
N ALA A 374 -10.83 -1.16 -14.00
CA ALA A 374 -11.02 -1.41 -15.43
C ALA A 374 -9.92 -0.86 -16.34
N PRO A 375 -9.37 0.35 -16.13
CA PRO A 375 -8.30 0.90 -16.98
C PRO A 375 -6.98 0.13 -16.90
N TRP A 376 -6.81 -0.72 -15.89
CA TRP A 376 -5.53 -1.34 -15.54
C TRP A 376 -5.43 -2.83 -15.88
N PHE A 377 -6.48 -3.40 -16.43
CA PHE A 377 -6.48 -4.80 -16.84
C PHE A 377 -5.52 -5.06 -18.01
N GLY A 378 -4.83 -6.21 -17.96
CA GLY A 378 -3.96 -6.72 -19.00
C GLY A 378 -2.49 -6.31 -18.90
N GLU A 379 -2.18 -5.09 -18.43
CA GLU A 379 -0.82 -4.58 -18.38
C GLU A 379 -0.11 -4.81 -17.04
N ARG A 380 -0.88 -5.05 -15.98
CA ARG A 380 -0.37 -5.17 -14.60
C ARG A 380 -0.34 -6.62 -14.15
N TYR A 381 0.44 -6.87 -13.10
CA TYR A 381 0.45 -8.15 -12.39
C TYR A 381 -0.20 -8.00 -11.03
N VAL A 382 -0.83 -9.08 -10.56
CA VAL A 382 -1.45 -9.13 -9.25
C VAL A 382 -0.40 -9.30 -8.17
N LEU A 383 -0.53 -8.49 -7.11
CA LEU A 383 0.15 -8.70 -5.84
C LEU A 383 -0.89 -9.09 -4.79
N ARG A 384 -0.50 -9.97 -3.89
CA ARG A 384 -1.34 -10.47 -2.80
C ARG A 384 -0.74 -10.14 -1.43
N GLY A 385 -1.58 -10.21 -0.42
CA GLY A 385 -1.19 -10.01 0.97
C GLY A 385 -1.32 -8.58 1.45
N ALA A 386 -0.27 -8.06 1.99
CA ALA A 386 -0.11 -6.71 2.50
C ALA A 386 1.37 -6.43 2.73
N SER A 387 1.75 -5.17 2.92
CA SER A 387 3.08 -4.78 3.35
C SER A 387 3.06 -4.16 4.76
N ARG A 388 4.22 -3.93 5.34
CA ARG A 388 4.36 -3.20 6.62
C ARG A 388 3.82 -1.77 6.57
N ALA A 389 3.68 -1.19 5.37
CA ALA A 389 3.10 0.13 5.16
C ALA A 389 1.58 0.09 5.07
N THR A 390 1.01 -1.05 4.72
CA THR A 390 -0.42 -1.26 4.54
C THR A 390 -1.16 -1.13 5.87
N SER A 391 -2.25 -0.37 5.88
CA SER A 391 -3.16 -0.34 7.02
C SER A 391 -3.70 -1.75 7.30
N PRO A 392 -3.67 -2.25 8.54
CA PRO A 392 -4.16 -3.59 8.87
C PRO A 392 -5.60 -3.85 8.44
N ARG A 393 -6.44 -2.81 8.35
CA ARG A 393 -7.81 -2.93 7.84
C ARG A 393 -7.89 -3.19 6.33
N MET A 394 -6.81 -2.92 5.58
CA MET A 394 -6.66 -3.27 4.17
C MET A 394 -6.10 -4.69 3.97
N ALA A 395 -5.45 -5.26 4.99
CA ALA A 395 -4.80 -6.57 4.92
C ALA A 395 -5.84 -7.70 4.92
N HIS A 396 -6.37 -8.02 3.74
CA HIS A 396 -7.37 -9.06 3.53
C HIS A 396 -6.85 -10.08 2.50
N PRO A 397 -6.95 -11.41 2.74
CA PRO A 397 -6.35 -12.41 1.85
C PRO A 397 -6.96 -12.44 0.45
N ARG A 398 -8.15 -11.87 0.26
CA ARG A 398 -8.81 -11.76 -1.06
C ARG A 398 -8.61 -10.42 -1.73
N TYR A 399 -7.93 -9.46 -1.09
CA TYR A 399 -7.60 -8.19 -1.71
C TYR A 399 -6.62 -8.39 -2.87
N ARG A 400 -6.88 -7.70 -3.99
CA ARG A 400 -6.04 -7.76 -5.20
C ARG A 400 -5.38 -6.41 -5.42
N ASN A 401 -4.12 -6.29 -5.03
CA ASN A 401 -3.28 -5.18 -5.43
C ASN A 401 -2.66 -5.46 -6.81
N TYR A 402 -2.30 -4.41 -7.54
CA TYR A 402 -1.78 -4.57 -8.90
C TYR A 402 -0.88 -3.39 -9.28
N PHE A 403 0.27 -3.71 -9.88
CA PHE A 403 1.21 -2.74 -10.40
C PHE A 403 1.81 -3.22 -11.72
N THR A 404 2.40 -2.30 -12.49
CA THR A 404 3.21 -2.64 -13.65
C THR A 404 4.46 -3.41 -13.22
N PRO A 405 4.97 -4.34 -14.05
CA PRO A 405 5.99 -5.30 -13.60
C PRO A 405 7.35 -4.68 -13.25
N GLU A 406 7.64 -3.47 -13.71
CA GLU A 406 8.88 -2.74 -13.41
C GLU A 406 8.88 -2.01 -12.05
N ARG A 407 7.72 -1.89 -11.36
CA ARG A 407 7.62 -1.16 -10.09
C ARG A 407 8.47 -1.81 -9.00
N ASN A 408 9.47 -1.07 -8.54
CA ASN A 408 10.40 -1.48 -7.47
C ASN A 408 10.56 -0.40 -6.38
N ASP A 409 9.76 0.63 -6.43
CA ASP A 409 9.64 1.67 -5.39
C ASP A 409 8.65 1.28 -4.27
N ILE A 410 7.70 0.40 -4.59
CA ILE A 410 6.70 -0.12 -3.65
C ILE A 410 7.32 -1.14 -2.68
N HIS A 411 6.63 -1.43 -1.60
CA HIS A 411 7.01 -2.51 -0.69
C HIS A 411 6.67 -3.90 -1.27
N GLY A 412 7.17 -4.17 -2.48
CA GLY A 412 6.99 -5.42 -3.21
C GLY A 412 8.10 -6.41 -2.95
N GLY A 413 7.75 -7.69 -2.80
CA GLY A 413 8.62 -8.85 -2.68
C GLY A 413 7.90 -10.07 -3.23
N PHE A 414 8.29 -11.28 -2.84
CA PHE A 414 7.64 -12.49 -3.34
C PHE A 414 7.93 -13.72 -2.47
N ARG A 415 7.14 -14.76 -2.67
CA ARG A 415 7.46 -16.13 -2.29
C ARG A 415 7.49 -17.02 -3.52
N SER A 416 7.99 -18.22 -3.42
CA SER A 416 8.09 -19.14 -4.55
C SER A 416 7.34 -20.45 -4.33
N CYS A 417 6.97 -21.08 -5.45
CA CYS A 417 6.44 -22.44 -5.55
C CYS A 417 7.44 -23.37 -6.23
N ALA A 418 7.36 -24.66 -5.96
CA ALA A 418 7.99 -25.66 -6.81
C ALA A 418 7.42 -25.58 -8.24
N ARG A 419 8.22 -26.03 -9.23
CA ARG A 419 7.77 -26.16 -10.62
C ARG A 419 6.89 -27.37 -10.82
#